data_5bca25daf40db8e494e7db0c189d83f6
#
_entry.id   5bca25daf40db8e494e7db0c189d83f6
#
_cell.length_a   1.000
_cell.length_b   1.000
_cell.length_c   1.000
_cell.angle_alpha   90.00
_cell.angle_beta   90.00
_cell.angle_gamma   90.00
#
_symmetry.space_group_name_H-M   'P 1'
#
loop_
_entity.id
_entity.type
_entity.pdbx_description
1 polymer ?
#
loop_
_entity_poly.entity_id
_entity_poly.type
_entity_poly.pdbx_seq_one_letter_code
_entity_poly.pdbx_strand_id
1 'polypeptide(L)'
;MILVFKKKTVTFNVFLFCFVSAYSFQNCLNSPLSNIHNAQNEKVSLAFVSQIGPRSAVVTWECSSSLPGSVLFGKAGFESVVTSLGNSKIHSMTLPNLESDTDYLAFVFCSNRTDKLQGIPLTFKTWISDFPNRTRGLWVVGGIGADASPVREIDFFDPVTSTWFPAATSVPTPRAFANVVSHKNKIYVIGGMEKLGANYVASKKTEVYDPYLDQWNTLSDIPTANQGGVVASVGEEIFIISGTTTSDMTTGTILNTVSRFAPGIGQNGLWLSYTSLTAIFSRIDMSGCGLNGNIFFTGGRFTNDGIPQATSDSFSPSINSTSAAGEPSITIARHGAGFTCVKPLNSDPFPTDPEWIAVVGGSTGTSTLQPITSITTTNRTDFYQYGTVAFAIGPILPVSVYFPGVQASYETRKLFVFGGASALNIPTDSVYSIGLQNPIASVWSLDSFKMPRARYAHKVIRIDR
;
A
#
# COMPACT_ATOMS: atom_id res chain seq x y z
N MET A 1 -10.70 47.41 58.95
CA MET A 1 -10.90 47.85 57.58
C MET A 1 -10.59 46.64 56.69
N ILE A 2 -11.62 45.88 56.37
CA ILE A 2 -11.52 44.60 55.66
C ILE A 2 -11.86 44.90 54.21
N LEU A 3 -10.86 44.73 53.32
CA LEU A 3 -11.07 44.83 51.86
C LEU A 3 -11.39 43.45 51.31
N VAL A 4 -12.62 43.31 50.77
CA VAL A 4 -13.09 42.12 50.04
C VAL A 4 -12.71 42.30 48.59
N PHE A 5 -11.81 41.42 48.09
CA PHE A 5 -11.56 41.32 46.66
C PHE A 5 -12.53 40.34 46.01
N LYS A 6 -13.39 40.85 45.14
CA LYS A 6 -14.20 40.04 44.21
C LYS A 6 -13.29 39.45 43.11
N LYS A 7 -13.24 38.13 43.02
CA LYS A 7 -12.65 37.42 41.88
C LYS A 7 -13.54 37.62 40.66
N LYS A 8 -13.04 38.34 39.65
CA LYS A 8 -13.60 38.31 38.29
C LYS A 8 -12.99 37.10 37.57
N THR A 9 -13.81 36.16 37.18
CA THR A 9 -13.44 35.06 36.31
C THR A 9 -13.24 35.62 34.91
N VAL A 10 -12.00 35.67 34.43
CA VAL A 10 -11.67 36.00 33.05
C VAL A 10 -11.61 34.67 32.27
N THR A 11 -12.60 34.47 31.43
CA THR A 11 -12.59 33.36 30.46
C THR A 11 -11.60 33.73 29.36
N PHE A 12 -10.43 33.10 29.36
CA PHE A 12 -9.51 33.19 28.23
C PHE A 12 -10.00 32.28 27.10
N ASN A 13 -10.57 32.90 26.07
CA ASN A 13 -10.72 32.25 24.79
C ASN A 13 -9.34 32.19 24.11
N VAL A 14 -8.69 31.06 24.24
CA VAL A 14 -7.46 30.80 23.46
C VAL A 14 -7.89 30.48 22.03
N PHE A 15 -7.91 31.50 21.19
CA PHE A 15 -7.88 31.30 19.74
C PHE A 15 -6.46 30.92 19.37
N LEU A 16 -6.22 29.62 19.22
CA LEU A 16 -4.98 29.10 18.66
C LEU A 16 -5.00 29.36 17.16
N PHE A 17 -4.32 30.41 16.71
CA PHE A 17 -4.03 30.61 15.30
C PHE A 17 -2.97 29.57 14.87
N CYS A 18 -3.44 28.43 14.32
CA CYS A 18 -2.56 27.55 13.57
C CYS A 18 -2.27 28.18 12.22
N PHE A 19 -1.10 28.79 12.05
CA PHE A 19 -0.56 29.11 10.73
C PHE A 19 -0.19 27.83 10.02
N VAL A 20 -0.84 27.58 8.89
CA VAL A 20 -0.88 26.30 8.22
C VAL A 20 0.10 26.30 7.06
N SER A 21 1.12 25.46 7.14
CA SER A 21 1.60 24.72 5.98
C SER A 21 0.80 23.40 5.92
N ALA A 22 0.53 22.85 4.73
CA ALA A 22 -0.29 21.64 4.53
C ALA A 22 0.14 20.42 5.42
N TYR A 23 1.33 20.45 5.97
CA TYR A 23 1.89 19.47 6.90
C TYR A 23 1.33 19.51 8.34
N SER A 24 0.80 20.66 8.75
CA SER A 24 0.35 20.85 10.13
C SER A 24 -1.10 20.39 10.37
N PHE A 25 -1.90 20.22 9.32
CA PHE A 25 -3.30 19.84 9.46
C PHE A 25 -3.50 18.39 9.91
N GLN A 26 -2.68 17.47 9.45
CA GLN A 26 -2.78 16.07 9.88
C GLN A 26 -2.47 15.89 11.38
N ASN A 27 -1.55 16.66 11.92
CA ASN A 27 -1.17 16.56 13.34
C ASN A 27 -2.12 17.29 14.30
N CYS A 28 -2.88 18.30 13.84
CA CYS A 28 -3.89 18.94 14.67
C CYS A 28 -5.20 18.12 14.78
N LEU A 29 -5.48 17.26 13.80
CA LEU A 29 -6.67 16.40 13.79
C LEU A 29 -6.47 15.09 14.57
N ASN A 30 -5.22 14.71 14.86
CA ASN A 30 -4.87 13.54 15.68
C ASN A 30 -4.75 13.84 17.19
N SER A 31 -5.11 15.04 17.64
CA SER A 31 -5.28 15.31 19.08
C SER A 31 -6.54 14.59 19.60
N PRO A 32 -6.55 14.12 20.86
CA PRO A 32 -7.62 13.29 21.40
C PRO A 32 -8.92 14.09 21.66
N LEU A 33 -9.43 14.80 20.66
CA LEU A 33 -10.80 15.34 20.67
C LEU A 33 -11.86 14.24 20.50
N SER A 34 -11.44 12.98 20.35
CA SER A 34 -12.33 11.82 20.31
C SER A 34 -13.16 11.58 21.59
N ASN A 35 -12.91 12.34 22.67
CA ASN A 35 -13.62 12.18 23.94
C ASN A 35 -14.65 13.27 24.26
N ILE A 36 -14.95 14.20 23.34
CA ILE A 36 -16.03 15.20 23.56
C ILE A 36 -17.35 14.76 22.90
N HIS A 37 -17.43 13.54 22.41
CA HIS A 37 -18.68 13.00 21.84
C HIS A 37 -19.56 12.36 22.93
N ASN A 38 -20.11 13.17 23.82
CA ASN A 38 -21.23 12.78 24.66
C ASN A 38 -22.41 13.73 24.40
N ALA A 39 -23.19 13.40 23.38
CA ALA A 39 -24.64 13.67 23.34
C ALA A 39 -25.24 13.17 22.03
N GLN A 40 -25.93 12.04 22.10
CA GLN A 40 -26.89 11.53 21.10
C GLN A 40 -26.33 11.24 19.68
N ASN A 41 -25.43 10.38 19.46
CA ASN A 41 -25.57 8.95 19.13
C ASN A 41 -25.78 8.58 17.68
N GLU A 42 -25.33 9.37 16.71
CA GLU A 42 -25.28 8.88 15.33
C GLU A 42 -23.82 8.79 14.90
N LYS A 43 -23.25 7.63 15.13
CA LYS A 43 -21.81 7.42 14.93
C LYS A 43 -21.52 7.09 13.48
N VAL A 44 -20.68 7.91 12.83
CA VAL A 44 -19.98 7.52 11.61
C VAL A 44 -18.93 6.48 11.97
N SER A 45 -19.03 5.28 11.42
CA SER A 45 -18.09 4.18 11.69
C SER A 45 -16.94 4.09 10.70
N LEU A 46 -17.16 4.57 9.47
CA LEU A 46 -16.21 4.59 8.38
C LEU A 46 -16.46 5.83 7.54
N ALA A 47 -15.40 6.53 7.12
CA ALA A 47 -15.51 7.61 6.15
C ALA A 47 -14.22 7.73 5.33
N PHE A 48 -14.35 7.88 4.01
CA PHE A 48 -13.21 8.06 3.12
C PHE A 48 -13.60 8.78 1.83
N VAL A 49 -12.59 9.32 1.16
CA VAL A 49 -12.72 9.93 -0.18
C VAL A 49 -12.13 8.99 -1.21
N SER A 50 -12.78 8.85 -2.34
CA SER A 50 -12.35 8.03 -3.48
C SER A 50 -12.72 8.70 -4.80
N GLN A 51 -12.31 8.10 -5.92
CA GLN A 51 -12.62 8.60 -7.27
C GLN A 51 -12.38 10.11 -7.39
N ILE A 52 -11.25 10.57 -6.85
CA ILE A 52 -10.86 11.98 -6.95
C ILE A 52 -10.56 12.26 -8.43
N GLY A 53 -11.12 13.35 -8.92
CA GLY A 53 -10.85 13.90 -10.23
C GLY A 53 -10.42 15.37 -10.14
N PRO A 54 -10.23 16.05 -11.28
CA PRO A 54 -9.88 17.46 -11.27
C PRO A 54 -11.04 18.38 -10.84
N ARG A 55 -12.28 17.91 -10.97
CA ARG A 55 -13.48 18.71 -10.69
C ARG A 55 -14.55 18.00 -9.86
N SER A 56 -14.23 16.81 -9.37
CA SER A 56 -15.14 16.01 -8.53
C SER A 56 -14.36 15.06 -7.63
N ALA A 57 -15.04 14.60 -6.57
CA ALA A 57 -14.58 13.51 -5.72
C ALA A 57 -15.80 12.75 -5.19
N VAL A 58 -15.63 11.48 -4.83
CA VAL A 58 -16.69 10.70 -4.17
C VAL A 58 -16.34 10.52 -2.71
N VAL A 59 -17.27 10.87 -1.84
CA VAL A 59 -17.18 10.65 -0.39
C VAL A 59 -18.11 9.53 -0.01
N THR A 60 -17.59 8.52 0.68
CA THR A 60 -18.34 7.37 1.17
C THR A 60 -18.20 7.28 2.68
N TRP A 61 -19.32 7.03 3.38
CA TRP A 61 -19.30 6.81 4.83
C TRP A 61 -20.41 5.86 5.28
N GLU A 62 -20.22 5.28 6.45
CA GLU A 62 -21.16 4.37 7.07
C GLU A 62 -21.70 4.98 8.38
N CYS A 63 -23.02 4.93 8.56
CA CYS A 63 -23.74 5.33 9.76
C CYS A 63 -24.09 4.11 10.63
N SER A 64 -24.19 4.30 11.94
CA SER A 64 -24.56 3.24 12.88
C SER A 64 -25.97 2.68 12.64
N SER A 65 -26.85 3.49 12.05
CA SER A 65 -28.21 3.11 11.67
C SER A 65 -28.60 3.70 10.32
N SER A 66 -29.77 3.33 9.78
CA SER A 66 -30.30 3.87 8.52
C SER A 66 -30.83 5.28 8.75
N LEU A 67 -30.05 6.28 8.36
CA LEU A 67 -30.25 7.70 8.60
C LEU A 67 -30.07 8.50 7.32
N PRO A 68 -30.52 9.76 7.26
CA PRO A 68 -30.09 10.65 6.19
C PRO A 68 -28.60 10.98 6.33
N GLY A 69 -27.96 11.28 5.23
CA GLY A 69 -26.55 11.66 5.20
C GLY A 69 -26.31 13.01 4.58
N SER A 70 -25.30 13.73 5.03
CA SER A 70 -24.87 14.98 4.41
C SER A 70 -23.34 15.13 4.42
N VAL A 71 -22.83 15.86 3.44
CA VAL A 71 -21.44 16.28 3.35
C VAL A 71 -21.39 17.79 3.24
N LEU A 72 -20.65 18.41 4.15
CA LEU A 72 -20.30 19.83 4.09
C LEU A 72 -18.86 19.94 3.64
N PHE A 73 -18.56 20.66 2.57
CA PHE A 73 -17.20 20.72 1.99
C PHE A 73 -16.84 22.10 1.44
N GLY A 74 -15.56 22.38 1.35
CA GLY A 74 -15.04 23.63 0.82
C GLY A 74 -13.52 23.73 0.95
N LYS A 75 -12.94 24.85 0.52
CA LYS A 75 -11.51 25.15 0.60
C LYS A 75 -11.13 25.62 2.02
N ALA A 76 -11.08 26.92 2.25
CA ALA A 76 -10.74 27.52 3.54
C ALA A 76 -11.97 27.75 4.45
N GLY A 77 -13.15 27.66 3.91
CA GLY A 77 -14.46 27.70 4.56
C GLY A 77 -15.36 26.64 3.95
N PHE A 78 -16.48 26.35 4.60
CA PHE A 78 -17.42 25.36 4.08
C PHE A 78 -18.48 26.09 3.27
N GLU A 79 -18.38 25.98 1.96
CA GLU A 79 -19.19 26.76 1.02
C GLU A 79 -20.32 25.94 0.39
N SER A 80 -20.24 24.60 0.46
CA SER A 80 -21.15 23.69 -0.24
C SER A 80 -21.62 22.55 0.65
N VAL A 81 -22.88 22.14 0.44
CA VAL A 81 -23.49 20.99 1.13
C VAL A 81 -24.15 20.09 0.10
N VAL A 82 -23.94 18.78 0.23
CA VAL A 82 -24.67 17.74 -0.48
C VAL A 82 -25.40 16.87 0.54
N THR A 83 -26.68 16.56 0.30
CA THR A 83 -27.51 15.75 1.19
C THR A 83 -28.08 14.54 0.45
N SER A 84 -28.26 13.41 1.14
CA SER A 84 -28.92 12.24 0.57
C SER A 84 -30.40 12.44 0.39
N LEU A 85 -30.98 11.81 -0.62
CA LEU A 85 -32.42 11.83 -0.88
C LEU A 85 -33.23 10.91 0.05
N GLY A 86 -32.57 10.13 0.90
CA GLY A 86 -33.26 9.19 1.79
C GLY A 86 -32.33 8.65 2.88
N ASN A 87 -32.89 7.80 3.73
CA ASN A 87 -32.16 7.15 4.79
C ASN A 87 -31.40 5.94 4.26
N SER A 88 -30.13 5.82 4.63
CA SER A 88 -29.27 4.68 4.33
C SER A 88 -28.30 4.45 5.47
N LYS A 89 -27.80 3.23 5.59
CA LYS A 89 -26.68 2.93 6.48
C LYS A 89 -25.33 3.29 5.84
N ILE A 90 -25.25 3.14 4.51
CA ILE A 90 -24.06 3.51 3.73
C ILE A 90 -24.45 4.63 2.78
N HIS A 91 -23.67 5.69 2.79
CA HIS A 91 -23.79 6.82 1.88
C HIS A 91 -22.59 6.90 0.97
N SER A 92 -22.83 7.22 -0.31
CA SER A 92 -21.79 7.53 -1.29
C SER A 92 -22.26 8.71 -2.13
N MET A 93 -21.54 9.81 -2.07
CA MET A 93 -21.95 11.07 -2.72
C MET A 93 -20.81 11.66 -3.53
N THR A 94 -21.16 12.12 -4.73
CA THR A 94 -20.23 12.91 -5.55
C THR A 94 -20.25 14.36 -5.12
N LEU A 95 -19.09 14.92 -4.86
CA LEU A 95 -18.87 16.35 -4.67
C LEU A 95 -18.57 16.96 -6.03
N PRO A 96 -19.47 17.78 -6.59
CA PRO A 96 -19.30 18.36 -7.93
C PRO A 96 -18.64 19.73 -7.86
N ASN A 97 -18.25 20.25 -9.04
CA ASN A 97 -17.79 21.62 -9.26
C ASN A 97 -16.58 22.03 -8.41
N LEU A 98 -15.71 21.09 -8.15
CA LEU A 98 -14.44 21.36 -7.49
C LEU A 98 -13.48 22.07 -8.44
N GLU A 99 -12.51 22.80 -7.90
CA GLU A 99 -11.39 23.34 -8.67
C GLU A 99 -10.27 22.33 -8.73
N SER A 100 -9.53 22.30 -9.85
CA SER A 100 -8.38 21.41 -10.02
C SER A 100 -7.19 21.84 -9.15
N ASP A 101 -6.30 20.90 -8.82
CA ASP A 101 -5.09 21.09 -8.01
C ASP A 101 -5.33 21.82 -6.68
N THR A 102 -6.48 21.57 -6.05
CA THR A 102 -6.97 22.32 -4.90
C THR A 102 -7.23 21.42 -3.70
N ASP A 103 -6.78 21.85 -2.52
CA ASP A 103 -7.02 21.18 -1.26
C ASP A 103 -8.42 21.48 -0.74
N TYR A 104 -9.14 20.43 -0.36
CA TYR A 104 -10.49 20.47 0.19
C TYR A 104 -10.56 19.83 1.57
N LEU A 105 -11.42 20.42 2.41
CA LEU A 105 -11.85 19.83 3.66
C LEU A 105 -13.34 19.49 3.54
N ALA A 106 -13.71 18.29 3.95
CA ALA A 106 -15.09 17.84 3.98
C ALA A 106 -15.44 17.29 5.37
N PHE A 107 -16.70 17.43 5.78
CA PHE A 107 -17.25 16.78 6.97
C PHE A 107 -18.45 15.95 6.58
N VAL A 108 -18.49 14.70 7.03
CA VAL A 108 -19.60 13.77 6.82
C VAL A 108 -20.46 13.65 8.06
N PHE A 109 -21.76 13.53 7.86
CA PHE A 109 -22.75 13.47 8.93
C PHE A 109 -23.76 12.36 8.65
N CYS A 110 -24.22 11.71 9.71
CA CYS A 110 -25.36 10.78 9.69
C CYS A 110 -26.64 11.50 10.06
N SER A 111 -26.85 12.67 9.49
CA SER A 111 -28.02 13.51 9.70
C SER A 111 -28.13 14.57 8.60
N ASN A 112 -29.27 15.26 8.52
CA ASN A 112 -29.42 16.45 7.68
C ASN A 112 -28.81 17.73 8.31
N ARG A 113 -28.22 17.61 9.49
CA ARG A 113 -27.53 18.71 10.17
C ARG A 113 -26.08 18.77 9.69
N THR A 114 -25.55 19.98 9.61
CA THR A 114 -24.22 20.30 9.16
C THR A 114 -23.40 21.01 10.24
N ASP A 115 -23.62 20.66 11.50
CA ASP A 115 -22.85 21.20 12.62
C ASP A 115 -21.44 20.60 12.58
N LYS A 116 -20.45 21.42 12.29
CA LYS A 116 -19.03 21.02 12.14
C LYS A 116 -18.46 20.28 13.35
N LEU A 117 -18.98 20.52 14.54
CA LEU A 117 -18.52 19.87 15.77
C LEU A 117 -18.91 18.40 15.87
N GLN A 118 -19.85 17.94 15.04
CA GLN A 118 -20.37 16.57 15.05
C GLN A 118 -19.96 15.76 13.81
N GLY A 119 -19.37 16.39 12.80
CA GLY A 119 -18.96 15.74 11.56
C GLY A 119 -17.58 15.08 11.67
N ILE A 120 -17.35 14.02 10.90
CA ILE A 120 -16.02 13.43 10.73
C ILE A 120 -15.29 14.18 9.62
N PRO A 121 -14.12 14.79 9.91
CA PRO A 121 -13.35 15.52 8.91
C PRO A 121 -12.62 14.59 7.96
N LEU A 122 -12.61 14.94 6.68
CA LEU A 122 -11.85 14.31 5.61
C LEU A 122 -11.11 15.39 4.83
N THR A 123 -9.86 15.15 4.48
CA THR A 123 -9.07 16.02 3.62
C THR A 123 -8.71 15.31 2.32
N PHE A 124 -8.74 16.02 1.21
CA PHE A 124 -8.28 15.51 -0.07
C PHE A 124 -7.84 16.65 -0.98
N LYS A 125 -7.02 16.33 -1.98
CA LYS A 125 -6.62 17.27 -3.03
C LYS A 125 -7.15 16.78 -4.37
N THR A 126 -7.79 17.67 -5.13
CA THR A 126 -8.23 17.38 -6.49
C THR A 126 -7.03 17.25 -7.43
N TRP A 127 -7.19 16.50 -8.51
CA TRP A 127 -6.13 16.31 -9.48
C TRP A 127 -5.88 17.57 -10.33
N ILE A 128 -4.66 17.68 -10.81
CA ILE A 128 -4.25 18.80 -11.69
C ILE A 128 -4.93 18.72 -13.07
N SER A 129 -5.23 17.52 -13.54
CA SER A 129 -5.83 17.25 -14.84
C SER A 129 -6.67 15.97 -14.80
N ASP A 130 -7.37 15.69 -15.87
CA ASP A 130 -8.04 14.40 -16.06
C ASP A 130 -7.03 13.25 -15.94
N PHE A 131 -7.52 12.12 -15.46
CA PHE A 131 -6.71 10.94 -15.25
C PHE A 131 -6.10 10.47 -16.58
N PRO A 132 -4.77 10.42 -16.70
CA PRO A 132 -4.15 9.92 -17.92
C PRO A 132 -4.43 8.44 -18.06
N ASN A 133 -3.93 7.84 -19.11
CA ASN A 133 -4.13 6.42 -19.35
C ASN A 133 -3.83 5.55 -18.11
N ARG A 134 -4.85 4.96 -17.48
CA ARG A 134 -4.78 4.14 -16.27
C ARG A 134 -3.89 2.90 -16.40
N THR A 135 -3.55 2.53 -17.63
CA THR A 135 -2.64 1.41 -17.92
C THR A 135 -1.19 1.84 -18.09
N ARG A 136 -0.88 3.12 -17.86
CA ARG A 136 0.44 3.70 -18.09
C ARG A 136 0.97 4.40 -16.86
N GLY A 137 1.40 3.65 -15.88
CA GLY A 137 1.98 4.21 -14.67
C GLY A 137 2.03 3.20 -13.53
N LEU A 138 2.28 3.69 -12.34
CA LEU A 138 2.56 2.88 -11.18
C LEU A 138 1.47 3.05 -10.13
N TRP A 139 0.90 1.93 -9.68
CA TRP A 139 -0.16 1.86 -8.68
C TRP A 139 0.41 1.49 -7.32
N VAL A 140 0.21 2.34 -6.31
CA VAL A 140 0.66 2.11 -4.94
C VAL A 140 -0.49 1.59 -4.10
N VAL A 141 -0.40 0.32 -3.67
CA VAL A 141 -1.53 -0.44 -3.12
C VAL A 141 -1.26 -0.88 -1.70
N GLY A 142 -2.18 -0.59 -0.78
CA GLY A 142 -2.16 -1.05 0.60
C GLY A 142 -1.05 -0.45 1.45
N GLY A 143 -0.58 -1.22 2.42
CA GLY A 143 0.46 -0.84 3.38
C GLY A 143 -0.07 -0.29 4.69
N ILE A 144 0.83 0.12 5.57
CA ILE A 144 0.55 0.73 6.87
C ILE A 144 0.89 2.22 6.80
N GLY A 145 -0.05 3.06 7.15
CA GLY A 145 0.10 4.52 7.21
C GLY A 145 0.71 5.02 8.52
N ALA A 146 0.84 6.33 8.64
CA ALA A 146 1.39 7.00 9.81
C ALA A 146 0.53 6.81 11.08
N ASP A 147 -0.74 6.51 10.93
CA ASP A 147 -1.69 6.19 12.01
C ASP A 147 -1.64 4.72 12.46
N ALA A 148 -0.66 3.95 11.98
CA ALA A 148 -0.54 2.52 12.19
C ALA A 148 -1.82 1.76 11.76
N SER A 149 -2.44 2.17 10.65
CA SER A 149 -3.60 1.50 10.07
C SER A 149 -3.34 1.10 8.62
N PRO A 150 -3.97 0.02 8.11
CA PRO A 150 -3.91 -0.32 6.70
C PRO A 150 -4.50 0.79 5.85
N VAL A 151 -3.73 1.21 4.83
CA VAL A 151 -4.14 2.28 3.92
C VAL A 151 -5.17 1.76 2.93
N ARG A 152 -6.30 2.44 2.83
CA ARG A 152 -7.40 2.11 1.92
C ARG A 152 -7.18 2.67 0.52
N GLU A 153 -6.68 3.90 0.45
CA GLU A 153 -6.51 4.62 -0.79
C GLU A 153 -5.37 4.04 -1.61
N ILE A 154 -5.66 3.86 -2.89
CA ILE A 154 -4.68 3.47 -3.90
C ILE A 154 -4.32 4.72 -4.69
N ASP A 155 -3.04 5.06 -4.66
CA ASP A 155 -2.51 6.21 -5.37
C ASP A 155 -1.89 5.76 -6.70
N PHE A 156 -2.07 6.58 -7.72
CA PHE A 156 -1.44 6.36 -9.02
C PHE A 156 -0.37 7.40 -9.27
N PHE A 157 0.76 6.96 -9.79
CA PHE A 157 1.88 7.80 -10.18
C PHE A 157 2.13 7.68 -11.68
N ASP A 158 2.13 8.80 -12.39
CA ASP A 158 2.60 8.88 -13.77
C ASP A 158 4.09 9.24 -13.77
N PRO A 159 4.99 8.30 -14.06
CA PRO A 159 6.42 8.56 -14.04
C PRO A 159 6.92 9.46 -15.17
N VAL A 160 6.16 9.59 -16.26
CA VAL A 160 6.54 10.45 -17.41
C VAL A 160 6.38 11.91 -17.05
N THR A 161 5.27 12.27 -16.44
CA THR A 161 4.97 13.64 -16.01
C THR A 161 5.39 13.92 -14.57
N SER A 162 5.83 12.89 -13.84
CA SER A 162 6.13 12.93 -12.40
C SER A 162 4.94 13.44 -11.58
N THR A 163 3.72 13.05 -11.97
CA THR A 163 2.47 13.52 -11.37
C THR A 163 1.79 12.43 -10.57
N TRP A 164 1.33 12.77 -9.37
CA TRP A 164 0.51 11.92 -8.53
C TRP A 164 -0.98 12.16 -8.75
N PHE A 165 -1.73 11.07 -8.74
CA PHE A 165 -3.20 11.05 -8.69
C PHE A 165 -3.62 10.37 -7.39
N PRO A 166 -3.76 11.14 -6.29
CA PRO A 166 -4.08 10.59 -4.98
C PRO A 166 -5.47 9.96 -4.96
N ALA A 167 -5.59 8.82 -4.26
CA ALA A 167 -6.85 8.09 -4.12
C ALA A 167 -7.56 7.84 -5.48
N ALA A 168 -6.77 7.44 -6.49
CA ALA A 168 -7.29 7.09 -7.81
C ALA A 168 -8.39 6.03 -7.75
N THR A 169 -8.31 5.14 -6.76
CA THR A 169 -9.37 4.24 -6.31
C THR A 169 -9.13 3.87 -4.84
N SER A 170 -10.01 3.05 -4.26
CA SER A 170 -9.87 2.59 -2.87
C SER A 170 -10.14 1.09 -2.78
N VAL A 171 -9.24 0.35 -2.13
CA VAL A 171 -9.47 -1.08 -1.90
C VAL A 171 -10.68 -1.27 -0.98
N PRO A 172 -11.62 -2.18 -1.32
CA PRO A 172 -12.81 -2.40 -0.49
C PRO A 172 -12.44 -2.81 0.94
N THR A 173 -11.44 -3.69 1.09
CA THR A 173 -10.91 -4.10 2.40
C THR A 173 -9.46 -3.64 2.56
N PRO A 174 -9.17 -2.63 3.40
CA PRO A 174 -7.80 -2.15 3.62
C PRO A 174 -6.92 -3.22 4.24
N ARG A 175 -5.75 -3.45 3.65
CA ARG A 175 -4.82 -4.49 4.11
C ARG A 175 -3.38 -4.06 3.97
N ALA A 176 -2.58 -4.43 4.98
CA ALA A 176 -1.12 -4.36 4.93
C ALA A 176 -0.54 -5.74 4.59
N PHE A 177 0.69 -5.81 4.13
CA PHE A 177 1.38 -7.05 3.77
C PHE A 177 0.59 -7.94 2.80
N ALA A 178 -0.31 -7.36 2.01
CA ALA A 178 -1.09 -8.07 1.02
C ALA A 178 -0.20 -8.58 -0.12
N ASN A 179 -0.56 -9.73 -0.66
CA ASN A 179 0.01 -10.23 -1.90
C ASN A 179 -0.67 -9.49 -3.06
N VAL A 180 0.03 -8.55 -3.68
CA VAL A 180 -0.52 -7.73 -4.77
C VAL A 180 0.24 -8.00 -6.05
N VAL A 181 -0.48 -8.27 -7.12
CA VAL A 181 0.09 -8.62 -8.43
C VAL A 181 -0.79 -8.10 -9.57
N SER A 182 -0.17 -7.70 -10.68
CA SER A 182 -0.89 -7.50 -11.94
C SER A 182 -1.06 -8.84 -12.68
N HIS A 183 -2.24 -9.07 -13.19
CA HIS A 183 -2.55 -10.19 -14.07
C HIS A 183 -3.59 -9.76 -15.10
N LYS A 184 -3.28 -9.87 -16.38
CA LYS A 184 -4.16 -9.49 -17.50
C LYS A 184 -4.76 -8.09 -17.33
N ASN A 185 -3.89 -7.11 -17.06
CA ASN A 185 -4.23 -5.69 -16.89
C ASN A 185 -5.15 -5.38 -15.70
N LYS A 186 -5.27 -6.28 -14.73
CA LYS A 186 -6.01 -6.08 -13.49
C LYS A 186 -5.10 -6.20 -12.28
N ILE A 187 -5.45 -5.53 -11.20
CA ILE A 187 -4.71 -5.57 -9.93
C ILE A 187 -5.42 -6.51 -8.97
N TYR A 188 -4.76 -7.60 -8.60
CA TYR A 188 -5.26 -8.56 -7.61
C TYR A 188 -4.65 -8.25 -6.25
N VAL A 189 -5.49 -8.17 -5.22
CA VAL A 189 -5.12 -7.96 -3.82
C VAL A 189 -5.57 -9.17 -3.01
N ILE A 190 -4.63 -9.97 -2.54
CA ILE A 190 -4.90 -11.29 -1.98
C ILE A 190 -4.31 -11.40 -0.57
N GLY A 191 -5.11 -11.86 0.39
CA GLY A 191 -4.65 -12.00 1.77
C GLY A 191 -4.18 -10.68 2.38
N GLY A 192 -3.10 -10.71 3.13
CA GLY A 192 -2.59 -9.58 3.90
C GLY A 192 -3.17 -9.53 5.30
N MET A 193 -3.01 -8.39 5.97
CA MET A 193 -3.52 -8.16 7.33
C MET A 193 -4.58 -7.07 7.34
N GLU A 194 -5.74 -7.38 7.89
CA GLU A 194 -6.80 -6.44 8.24
C GLU A 194 -6.60 -5.94 9.68
N LYS A 195 -7.03 -4.74 9.98
CA LYS A 195 -7.06 -4.21 11.35
C LYS A 195 -8.48 -4.29 11.90
N LEU A 196 -8.69 -5.13 12.91
CA LEU A 196 -9.97 -5.29 13.60
C LEU A 196 -9.83 -4.73 15.03
N GLY A 197 -10.31 -3.51 15.22
CA GLY A 197 -10.08 -2.77 16.47
C GLY A 197 -8.59 -2.48 16.68
N ALA A 198 -8.01 -2.96 17.77
CA ALA A 198 -6.59 -2.82 18.06
C ALA A 198 -5.71 -3.92 17.45
N ASN A 199 -6.30 -4.98 16.94
CA ASN A 199 -5.57 -6.18 16.50
C ASN A 199 -5.45 -6.25 14.98
N TYR A 200 -4.33 -6.80 14.51
CA TYR A 200 -4.17 -7.23 13.14
C TYR A 200 -4.51 -8.72 13.00
N VAL A 201 -5.23 -9.07 11.94
CA VAL A 201 -5.59 -10.45 11.62
C VAL A 201 -5.28 -10.75 10.17
N ALA A 202 -4.78 -11.96 9.90
CA ALA A 202 -4.53 -12.39 8.53
C ALA A 202 -5.83 -12.62 7.77
N SER A 203 -5.91 -12.09 6.56
CA SER A 203 -7.09 -12.12 5.71
C SER A 203 -7.07 -13.30 4.75
N LYS A 204 -8.28 -13.76 4.36
CA LYS A 204 -8.48 -14.70 3.25
C LYS A 204 -8.98 -14.02 1.98
N LYS A 205 -9.31 -12.76 2.03
CA LYS A 205 -9.99 -12.08 0.93
C LYS A 205 -9.14 -12.01 -0.33
N THR A 206 -9.80 -12.23 -1.46
CA THR A 206 -9.26 -11.99 -2.79
C THR A 206 -10.13 -10.95 -3.46
N GLU A 207 -9.55 -9.81 -3.81
CA GLU A 207 -10.22 -8.70 -4.47
C GLU A 207 -9.45 -8.32 -5.73
N VAL A 208 -10.17 -7.93 -6.79
CA VAL A 208 -9.58 -7.53 -8.06
C VAL A 208 -10.11 -6.17 -8.48
N TYR A 209 -9.21 -5.31 -8.89
CA TYR A 209 -9.50 -4.02 -9.51
C TYR A 209 -9.26 -4.08 -11.02
N ASP A 210 -10.25 -3.65 -11.77
CA ASP A 210 -10.15 -3.42 -13.21
C ASP A 210 -9.99 -1.91 -13.46
N PRO A 211 -8.78 -1.44 -13.78
CA PRO A 211 -8.55 -0.01 -14.01
C PRO A 211 -9.25 0.54 -15.24
N TYR A 212 -9.58 -0.32 -16.18
CA TYR A 212 -10.29 0.07 -17.41
C TYR A 212 -11.74 0.41 -17.15
N LEU A 213 -12.38 -0.39 -16.27
CA LEU A 213 -13.77 -0.21 -15.87
C LEU A 213 -13.93 0.66 -14.62
N ASP A 214 -12.85 0.94 -13.92
CA ASP A 214 -12.84 1.56 -12.58
C ASP A 214 -13.72 0.81 -11.58
N GLN A 215 -13.57 -0.52 -11.55
CA GLN A 215 -14.44 -1.39 -10.77
C GLN A 215 -13.66 -2.40 -9.95
N TRP A 216 -14.14 -2.62 -8.73
CA TRP A 216 -13.72 -3.69 -7.84
C TRP A 216 -14.68 -4.86 -7.88
N ASN A 217 -14.13 -6.08 -7.85
CA ASN A 217 -14.88 -7.31 -7.67
C ASN A 217 -14.25 -8.14 -6.54
N THR A 218 -15.10 -8.78 -5.76
CA THR A 218 -14.68 -9.79 -4.79
C THR A 218 -14.68 -11.15 -5.48
N LEU A 219 -13.59 -11.89 -5.27
CA LEU A 219 -13.37 -13.22 -5.83
C LEU A 219 -13.42 -14.28 -4.73
N SER A 220 -13.19 -15.55 -5.09
CA SER A 220 -13.13 -16.64 -4.13
C SER A 220 -11.99 -16.42 -3.13
N ASP A 221 -12.26 -16.57 -1.85
CA ASP A 221 -11.30 -16.44 -0.77
C ASP A 221 -10.17 -17.47 -0.88
N ILE A 222 -8.93 -17.09 -0.59
CA ILE A 222 -7.82 -18.03 -0.46
C ILE A 222 -8.14 -19.03 0.68
N PRO A 223 -7.95 -20.34 0.48
CA PRO A 223 -8.36 -21.36 1.47
C PRO A 223 -7.74 -21.15 2.86
N THR A 224 -6.50 -20.73 2.92
CA THR A 224 -5.78 -20.44 4.16
C THR A 224 -5.39 -18.97 4.18
N ALA A 225 -5.69 -18.25 5.26
CA ALA A 225 -5.24 -16.86 5.42
C ALA A 225 -3.74 -16.75 5.21
N ASN A 226 -3.30 -15.71 4.47
CA ASN A 226 -1.91 -15.59 4.06
C ASN A 226 -1.46 -14.13 4.07
N GLN A 227 -0.32 -13.86 4.66
CA GLN A 227 0.38 -12.59 4.56
C GLN A 227 1.90 -12.82 4.43
N GLY A 228 2.64 -11.88 3.84
CA GLY A 228 4.10 -11.94 3.73
C GLY A 228 4.64 -13.04 2.80
N GLY A 229 3.80 -13.62 1.93
CA GLY A 229 4.20 -14.53 0.88
C GLY A 229 4.78 -13.82 -0.36
N VAL A 230 5.30 -14.60 -1.30
CA VAL A 230 5.65 -14.12 -2.64
C VAL A 230 4.50 -14.40 -3.58
N VAL A 231 4.03 -13.37 -4.28
CA VAL A 231 3.00 -13.50 -5.29
C VAL A 231 3.57 -13.24 -6.69
N ALA A 232 3.17 -14.07 -7.64
CA ALA A 232 3.54 -13.89 -9.04
C ALA A 232 2.43 -14.34 -9.98
N SER A 233 2.32 -13.68 -11.13
CA SER A 233 1.49 -14.08 -12.26
C SER A 233 2.36 -14.86 -13.24
N VAL A 234 1.98 -16.10 -13.56
CA VAL A 234 2.66 -16.93 -14.55
C VAL A 234 1.63 -17.59 -15.46
N GLY A 235 1.69 -17.31 -16.76
CA GLY A 235 0.69 -17.78 -17.73
C GLY A 235 -0.72 -17.25 -17.40
N GLU A 236 -1.66 -18.17 -17.26
CA GLU A 236 -3.08 -17.85 -16.98
C GLU A 236 -3.41 -17.78 -15.49
N GLU A 237 -2.43 -17.86 -14.61
CA GLU A 237 -2.63 -18.11 -13.19
C GLU A 237 -1.79 -17.22 -12.29
N ILE A 238 -2.23 -17.13 -11.03
CA ILE A 238 -1.55 -16.41 -9.97
C ILE A 238 -1.12 -17.42 -8.91
N PHE A 239 0.13 -17.32 -8.49
CA PHE A 239 0.74 -18.19 -7.50
C PHE A 239 1.15 -17.39 -6.27
N ILE A 240 0.95 -17.98 -5.07
CA ILE A 240 1.48 -17.45 -3.81
C ILE A 240 2.35 -18.51 -3.17
N ILE A 241 3.61 -18.17 -2.90
CA ILE A 241 4.59 -19.06 -2.29
C ILE A 241 4.76 -18.66 -0.83
N SER A 242 4.59 -19.64 0.07
CA SER A 242 4.81 -19.49 1.51
C SER A 242 3.96 -18.36 2.14
N GLY A 243 4.47 -17.66 3.14
CA GLY A 243 3.76 -16.68 3.95
C GLY A 243 3.39 -17.24 5.32
N THR A 244 2.55 -16.52 6.07
CA THR A 244 2.08 -16.97 7.40
C THR A 244 0.59 -16.74 7.58
N THR A 245 0.00 -17.52 8.51
CA THR A 245 -1.44 -17.50 8.81
C THR A 245 -1.84 -16.44 9.82
N THR A 246 -0.89 -15.79 10.48
CA THR A 246 -1.15 -14.84 11.58
C THR A 246 -0.34 -13.56 11.44
N SER A 247 -0.73 -12.55 12.19
CA SER A 247 0.04 -11.32 12.36
C SER A 247 1.16 -11.46 13.40
N ASP A 248 1.03 -12.45 14.31
CA ASP A 248 2.01 -12.74 15.36
C ASP A 248 2.92 -13.88 14.93
N MET A 249 4.21 -13.57 14.81
CA MET A 249 5.23 -14.51 14.40
C MET A 249 5.58 -15.54 15.46
N THR A 250 5.24 -15.28 16.74
CA THR A 250 5.51 -16.22 17.82
C THR A 250 4.51 -17.36 17.87
N THR A 251 3.30 -17.15 17.35
CA THR A 251 2.20 -18.13 17.31
C THR A 251 1.82 -18.55 15.90
N GLY A 252 2.33 -17.85 14.89
CA GLY A 252 1.99 -18.07 13.48
C GLY A 252 2.66 -19.29 12.88
N THR A 253 1.94 -19.93 11.97
CA THR A 253 2.49 -21.01 11.16
C THR A 253 3.02 -20.46 9.85
N ILE A 254 4.32 -20.68 9.58
CA ILE A 254 4.88 -20.46 8.24
C ILE A 254 4.33 -21.53 7.32
N LEU A 255 3.72 -21.09 6.22
CA LEU A 255 3.14 -21.97 5.23
C LEU A 255 4.25 -22.59 4.36
N ASN A 256 4.20 -23.88 4.17
CA ASN A 256 5.10 -24.61 3.27
C ASN A 256 4.41 -24.99 1.95
N THR A 257 3.50 -24.13 1.50
CA THR A 257 2.65 -24.41 0.34
C THR A 257 2.85 -23.39 -0.76
N VAL A 258 2.57 -23.82 -1.99
CA VAL A 258 2.27 -22.94 -3.12
C VAL A 258 0.77 -22.94 -3.31
N SER A 259 0.13 -21.82 -3.18
CA SER A 259 -1.29 -21.65 -3.52
C SER A 259 -1.40 -21.17 -4.97
N ARG A 260 -2.33 -21.73 -5.72
CA ARG A 260 -2.55 -21.42 -7.13
C ARG A 260 -3.97 -20.90 -7.32
N PHE A 261 -4.12 -19.77 -7.94
CA PHE A 261 -5.41 -19.17 -8.28
C PHE A 261 -5.58 -19.11 -9.79
N ALA A 262 -6.68 -19.64 -10.28
CA ALA A 262 -7.08 -19.62 -11.70
C ALA A 262 -8.25 -18.64 -11.88
N PRO A 263 -8.00 -17.37 -12.25
CA PRO A 263 -9.04 -16.34 -12.37
C PRO A 263 -10.09 -16.64 -13.44
N GLY A 264 -9.72 -17.40 -14.47
CA GLY A 264 -10.61 -17.74 -15.59
C GLY A 264 -11.57 -18.91 -15.34
N ILE A 265 -11.52 -19.54 -14.17
CA ILE A 265 -12.38 -20.69 -13.86
C ILE A 265 -13.54 -20.26 -12.96
N GLY A 266 -14.79 -20.42 -13.46
CA GLY A 266 -16.00 -19.99 -12.77
C GLY A 266 -16.16 -18.47 -12.74
N GLN A 267 -17.16 -17.97 -12.01
CA GLN A 267 -17.46 -16.53 -11.92
C GLN A 267 -16.46 -15.77 -11.04
N ASN A 268 -15.95 -16.43 -9.99
CA ASN A 268 -15.13 -15.80 -8.96
C ASN A 268 -13.70 -16.35 -8.91
N GLY A 269 -13.27 -17.09 -9.96
CA GLY A 269 -12.00 -17.80 -9.94
C GLY A 269 -11.99 -19.02 -9.02
N LEU A 270 -10.98 -19.86 -9.14
CA LEU A 270 -10.83 -21.08 -8.34
C LEU A 270 -9.43 -21.15 -7.73
N TRP A 271 -9.38 -21.37 -6.41
CA TRP A 271 -8.14 -21.69 -5.71
C TRP A 271 -7.88 -23.20 -5.77
N LEU A 272 -6.68 -23.53 -6.20
CA LEU A 272 -6.17 -24.91 -6.26
C LEU A 272 -5.00 -25.03 -5.30
N SER A 273 -4.99 -26.07 -4.49
CA SER A 273 -3.81 -26.40 -3.66
C SER A 273 -2.71 -26.95 -4.54
N TYR A 274 -1.53 -26.41 -4.38
CA TYR A 274 -0.32 -26.93 -5.00
C TYR A 274 0.54 -27.65 -3.98
N THR A 275 1.59 -28.33 -4.42
CA THR A 275 2.47 -29.21 -3.64
C THR A 275 3.05 -28.50 -2.42
N SER A 276 3.32 -29.27 -1.36
CA SER A 276 4.12 -28.83 -0.22
C SER A 276 5.54 -28.51 -0.70
N LEU A 277 6.02 -27.31 -0.36
CA LEU A 277 7.43 -26.96 -0.50
C LEU A 277 8.24 -27.77 0.51
N THR A 278 9.50 -28.05 0.20
CA THR A 278 10.45 -28.55 1.22
C THR A 278 10.63 -27.47 2.28
N ALA A 279 10.90 -27.83 3.53
CA ALA A 279 11.00 -26.88 4.66
C ALA A 279 12.02 -25.75 4.38
N ILE A 280 13.03 -26.00 3.57
CA ILE A 280 14.05 -25.02 3.19
C ILE A 280 13.51 -23.82 2.43
N PHE A 281 12.36 -23.96 1.76
CA PHE A 281 11.74 -22.87 1.00
C PHE A 281 10.62 -22.16 1.74
N SER A 282 10.21 -22.66 2.90
CA SER A 282 9.14 -22.09 3.72
C SER A 282 9.65 -20.89 4.51
N ARG A 283 9.50 -19.71 3.96
CA ARG A 283 9.96 -18.43 4.53
C ARG A 283 8.87 -17.38 4.47
N ILE A 284 8.99 -16.34 5.26
CA ILE A 284 8.14 -15.15 5.19
C ILE A 284 8.96 -13.90 4.94
N ASP A 285 8.28 -12.82 4.60
CA ASP A 285 8.90 -11.52 4.27
C ASP A 285 9.97 -11.65 3.18
N MET A 286 9.78 -12.66 2.33
CA MET A 286 10.60 -12.86 1.14
C MET A 286 10.31 -11.78 0.11
N SER A 287 11.25 -11.63 -0.79
CA SER A 287 11.15 -10.83 -1.99
C SER A 287 11.07 -11.75 -3.21
N GLY A 288 10.20 -11.45 -4.17
CA GLY A 288 10.10 -12.31 -5.36
C GLY A 288 9.17 -11.78 -6.44
N CYS A 289 9.25 -12.40 -7.62
CA CYS A 289 8.49 -12.04 -8.82
C CYS A 289 8.40 -13.20 -9.80
N GLY A 290 7.51 -13.09 -10.76
CA GLY A 290 7.49 -13.95 -11.94
C GLY A 290 8.51 -13.48 -12.99
N LEU A 291 9.33 -14.39 -13.48
CA LEU A 291 10.32 -14.14 -14.53
C LEU A 291 10.49 -15.38 -15.40
N ASN A 292 10.34 -15.20 -16.72
CA ASN A 292 10.56 -16.27 -17.71
C ASN A 292 9.82 -17.59 -17.42
N GLY A 293 8.55 -17.49 -16.96
CA GLY A 293 7.71 -18.65 -16.67
C GLY A 293 7.99 -19.31 -15.31
N ASN A 294 8.97 -18.83 -14.57
CA ASN A 294 9.29 -19.26 -13.21
C ASN A 294 8.97 -18.16 -12.17
N ILE A 295 8.95 -18.53 -10.91
CA ILE A 295 8.79 -17.61 -9.79
C ILE A 295 10.10 -17.61 -9.02
N PHE A 296 10.83 -16.51 -9.11
CA PHE A 296 12.06 -16.27 -8.36
C PHE A 296 11.74 -15.66 -7.01
N PHE A 297 12.43 -16.10 -5.96
CA PHE A 297 12.30 -15.53 -4.63
C PHE A 297 13.61 -15.61 -3.84
N THR A 298 13.83 -14.63 -2.96
CA THR A 298 15.07 -14.45 -2.24
C THR A 298 14.86 -13.86 -0.85
N GLY A 299 15.83 -14.04 0.03
CA GLY A 299 15.82 -13.48 1.36
C GLY A 299 14.70 -14.05 2.25
N GLY A 300 14.13 -13.19 3.10
CA GLY A 300 13.12 -13.60 4.05
C GLY A 300 13.72 -14.27 5.29
N ARG A 301 12.87 -14.98 6.06
CA ARG A 301 13.27 -15.67 7.31
C ARG A 301 12.51 -16.98 7.47
N PHE A 302 13.16 -18.01 7.98
CA PHE A 302 12.61 -19.36 8.09
C PHE A 302 11.74 -19.58 9.32
N THR A 303 12.14 -19.02 10.45
CA THR A 303 11.64 -19.39 11.77
C THR A 303 11.08 -18.19 12.51
N ASN A 304 10.40 -18.48 13.60
CA ASN A 304 9.85 -17.45 14.50
C ASN A 304 10.94 -16.63 15.19
N ASP A 305 12.19 -17.07 15.20
CA ASP A 305 13.35 -16.31 15.70
C ASP A 305 13.76 -15.17 14.74
N GLY A 306 13.21 -15.20 13.54
CA GLY A 306 13.37 -14.12 12.57
C GLY A 306 14.75 -14.00 11.94
N ILE A 307 15.56 -15.04 11.93
CA ILE A 307 16.91 -15.03 11.32
C ILE A 307 16.82 -14.76 9.80
N PRO A 308 17.37 -13.63 9.32
CA PRO A 308 17.34 -13.30 7.90
C PRO A 308 18.12 -14.30 7.05
N GLN A 309 17.69 -14.48 5.81
CA GLN A 309 18.31 -15.36 4.82
C GLN A 309 18.87 -14.57 3.64
N ALA A 310 19.94 -15.11 3.01
CA ALA A 310 20.48 -14.58 1.76
C ALA A 310 20.16 -15.48 0.56
N THR A 311 19.70 -16.68 0.80
CA THR A 311 19.45 -17.68 -0.25
C THR A 311 18.36 -17.26 -1.19
N SER A 312 18.52 -17.62 -2.44
CA SER A 312 17.52 -17.45 -3.49
C SER A 312 17.13 -18.79 -4.07
N ASP A 313 15.89 -18.89 -4.50
CA ASP A 313 15.34 -20.10 -5.08
C ASP A 313 14.36 -19.72 -6.19
N SER A 314 13.99 -20.68 -7.01
CA SER A 314 12.90 -20.51 -7.97
C SER A 314 11.93 -21.69 -7.93
N PHE A 315 10.68 -21.39 -8.24
CA PHE A 315 9.61 -22.38 -8.42
C PHE A 315 9.15 -22.35 -9.87
N SER A 316 9.10 -23.52 -10.50
CA SER A 316 8.62 -23.69 -11.88
C SER A 316 7.20 -24.27 -11.87
N PRO A 317 6.17 -23.48 -12.19
CA PRO A 317 4.80 -23.97 -12.27
C PRO A 317 4.61 -25.09 -13.29
N SER A 318 5.35 -25.06 -14.41
CA SER A 318 5.20 -26.01 -15.51
C SER A 318 5.55 -27.45 -15.13
N ILE A 319 6.51 -27.63 -14.21
CA ILE A 319 6.95 -28.95 -13.73
C ILE A 319 6.61 -29.17 -12.25
N ASN A 320 5.95 -28.19 -11.63
CA ASN A 320 5.57 -28.21 -10.21
C ASN A 320 6.77 -28.53 -9.29
N SER A 321 7.90 -27.88 -9.50
CA SER A 321 9.13 -28.14 -8.77
C SER A 321 9.92 -26.87 -8.51
N THR A 322 10.71 -26.91 -7.45
CA THR A 322 11.72 -25.88 -7.16
C THR A 322 13.03 -26.20 -7.88
N SER A 323 13.84 -25.17 -8.12
CA SER A 323 15.15 -25.35 -8.73
C SER A 323 16.06 -26.24 -7.86
N ALA A 324 16.56 -27.31 -8.40
CA ALA A 324 17.50 -28.21 -7.70
C ALA A 324 18.90 -27.58 -7.52
N ALA A 325 19.27 -26.64 -8.38
CA ALA A 325 20.59 -26.02 -8.39
C ALA A 325 20.68 -24.77 -7.49
N GLY A 326 19.53 -24.29 -6.97
CA GLY A 326 19.41 -22.97 -6.32
C GLY A 326 19.56 -21.84 -7.33
N GLU A 327 19.38 -20.64 -6.83
CA GLU A 327 19.56 -19.39 -7.58
C GLU A 327 20.67 -18.56 -6.93
N PRO A 328 21.29 -17.60 -7.64
CA PRO A 328 22.30 -16.74 -7.04
C PRO A 328 21.78 -16.04 -5.80
N SER A 329 22.50 -16.15 -4.68
CA SER A 329 22.14 -15.55 -3.41
C SER A 329 22.38 -14.02 -3.42
N ILE A 330 21.53 -13.26 -2.71
CA ILE A 330 21.78 -11.85 -2.47
C ILE A 330 23.04 -11.67 -1.61
N THR A 331 23.67 -10.49 -1.71
CA THR A 331 25.01 -10.28 -1.11
C THR A 331 25.00 -10.18 0.43
N ILE A 332 23.83 -9.94 1.03
CA ILE A 332 23.65 -9.89 2.48
C ILE A 332 22.27 -10.45 2.87
N ALA A 333 22.24 -11.28 3.91
CA ALA A 333 21.00 -11.85 4.44
C ALA A 333 20.06 -10.74 4.94
N ARG A 334 18.80 -10.73 4.47
CA ARG A 334 17.79 -9.74 4.87
C ARG A 334 16.37 -10.20 4.53
N HIS A 335 15.41 -9.59 5.22
CA HIS A 335 13.99 -9.79 5.00
C HIS A 335 13.27 -8.44 4.82
N GLY A 336 12.05 -8.45 4.29
CA GLY A 336 11.27 -7.21 4.09
C GLY A 336 11.95 -6.21 3.16
N ALA A 337 12.76 -6.66 2.23
CA ALA A 337 13.33 -5.82 1.18
C ALA A 337 12.27 -5.49 0.12
N GLY A 338 12.37 -4.32 -0.48
CA GLY A 338 11.67 -3.99 -1.71
C GLY A 338 12.24 -4.79 -2.88
N PHE A 339 11.37 -5.16 -3.82
CA PHE A 339 11.76 -6.09 -4.88
C PHE A 339 10.99 -5.86 -6.18
N THR A 340 11.67 -6.00 -7.29
CA THR A 340 11.02 -6.08 -8.59
C THR A 340 11.87 -6.84 -9.61
N CYS A 341 11.21 -7.52 -10.54
CA CYS A 341 11.80 -7.99 -11.78
C CYS A 341 11.53 -6.96 -12.88
N VAL A 342 12.58 -6.52 -13.51
CA VAL A 342 12.57 -5.61 -14.64
C VAL A 342 12.73 -6.42 -15.89
N LYS A 343 11.65 -6.59 -16.64
CA LYS A 343 11.65 -7.25 -17.93
C LYS A 343 10.88 -6.40 -18.94
N PRO A 344 11.59 -5.67 -19.81
CA PRO A 344 10.93 -4.92 -20.87
C PRO A 344 10.15 -5.86 -21.79
N LEU A 345 8.93 -5.45 -22.17
CA LEU A 345 8.11 -6.14 -23.16
C LEU A 345 8.42 -5.59 -24.56
N ASN A 346 8.10 -6.35 -25.60
CA ASN A 346 8.28 -5.90 -27.00
C ASN A 346 7.45 -4.63 -27.30
N SER A 347 6.40 -4.36 -26.54
CA SER A 347 5.58 -3.15 -26.62
C SER A 347 6.15 -1.95 -25.87
N ASP A 348 7.18 -2.14 -25.06
CA ASP A 348 7.81 -1.06 -24.29
C ASP A 348 8.71 -0.20 -25.20
N PRO A 349 8.98 1.08 -24.83
CA PRO A 349 9.83 1.97 -25.65
C PRO A 349 11.27 1.46 -25.87
N PHE A 350 11.76 0.63 -24.95
CA PHE A 350 13.12 0.09 -24.97
C PHE A 350 13.12 -1.42 -24.72
N PRO A 351 12.60 -2.23 -25.66
CA PRO A 351 12.42 -3.67 -25.47
C PRO A 351 13.71 -4.47 -25.37
N THR A 352 14.83 -3.88 -25.78
CA THR A 352 16.16 -4.51 -25.75
C THR A 352 16.98 -4.18 -24.51
N ASP A 353 16.42 -3.42 -23.57
CA ASP A 353 17.10 -3.15 -22.30
C ASP A 353 17.33 -4.42 -21.51
N PRO A 354 18.41 -4.52 -20.75
CA PRO A 354 18.70 -5.72 -19.94
C PRO A 354 17.59 -6.03 -18.93
N GLU A 355 17.36 -7.32 -18.72
CA GLU A 355 16.48 -7.81 -17.65
C GLU A 355 17.23 -7.77 -16.32
N TRP A 356 16.60 -7.19 -15.30
CA TRP A 356 17.18 -7.03 -13.97
C TRP A 356 16.26 -7.57 -12.88
N ILE A 357 16.84 -8.13 -11.84
CA ILE A 357 16.21 -8.33 -10.53
C ILE A 357 16.84 -7.31 -9.59
N ALA A 358 16.01 -6.49 -8.94
CA ALA A 358 16.45 -5.49 -7.98
C ALA A 358 15.93 -5.84 -6.58
N VAL A 359 16.83 -5.81 -5.58
CA VAL A 359 16.54 -6.02 -4.16
C VAL A 359 17.04 -4.82 -3.38
N VAL A 360 16.13 -4.09 -2.72
CA VAL A 360 16.42 -2.76 -2.15
C VAL A 360 16.02 -2.71 -0.69
N GLY A 361 16.95 -2.27 0.18
CA GLY A 361 16.68 -2.10 1.60
C GLY A 361 16.40 -3.42 2.32
N GLY A 362 15.50 -3.39 3.29
CA GLY A 362 15.12 -4.51 4.14
C GLY A 362 15.71 -4.42 5.54
N SER A 363 15.61 -5.50 6.30
CA SER A 363 16.20 -5.65 7.63
C SER A 363 17.21 -6.81 7.67
N THR A 364 18.36 -6.55 8.30
CA THR A 364 19.40 -7.56 8.57
C THR A 364 19.30 -8.07 10.02
N GLY A 365 18.45 -7.47 10.84
CA GLY A 365 18.23 -7.88 12.22
C GLY A 365 17.19 -8.99 12.34
N THR A 366 17.25 -9.70 13.46
CA THR A 366 16.21 -10.66 13.85
C THR A 366 14.99 -9.89 14.37
N SER A 367 13.80 -10.23 13.93
CA SER A 367 12.55 -9.67 14.44
C SER A 367 11.43 -10.68 14.33
N THR A 368 10.67 -10.82 15.41
CA THR A 368 9.65 -11.86 15.54
C THR A 368 8.22 -11.32 15.54
N LEU A 369 8.02 -10.01 15.74
CA LEU A 369 6.69 -9.43 15.96
C LEU A 369 6.27 -8.47 14.85
N GLN A 370 4.98 -8.43 14.58
CA GLN A 370 4.31 -7.43 13.75
C GLN A 370 3.22 -6.70 14.58
N PRO A 371 3.18 -5.36 14.63
CA PRO A 371 4.18 -4.45 14.06
C PRO A 371 5.51 -4.53 14.79
N ILE A 372 6.59 -4.46 14.06
CA ILE A 372 7.94 -4.59 14.61
C ILE A 372 8.30 -3.33 15.37
N THR A 373 8.75 -3.46 16.62
CA THR A 373 9.02 -2.31 17.49
C THR A 373 10.40 -1.70 17.30
N SER A 374 11.39 -2.50 16.86
CA SER A 374 12.70 -2.01 16.44
C SER A 374 13.28 -2.92 15.36
N ILE A 375 13.92 -2.33 14.35
CA ILE A 375 14.42 -3.03 13.18
C ILE A 375 15.83 -2.56 12.86
N THR A 376 16.72 -3.48 12.52
CA THR A 376 18.01 -3.12 11.93
C THR A 376 17.84 -2.96 10.42
N THR A 377 17.44 -1.76 9.99
CA THR A 377 17.24 -1.46 8.59
C THR A 377 18.55 -1.34 7.82
N THR A 378 18.54 -1.63 6.54
CA THR A 378 19.69 -1.45 5.66
C THR A 378 19.35 -0.59 4.45
N ASN A 379 20.34 0.10 3.91
CA ASN A 379 20.27 0.86 2.67
C ASN A 379 20.92 0.11 1.49
N ARG A 380 21.22 -1.17 1.68
CA ARG A 380 21.83 -2.04 0.69
C ARG A 380 20.93 -2.22 -0.52
N THR A 381 21.53 -2.20 -1.71
CA THR A 381 20.88 -2.60 -2.95
C THR A 381 21.69 -3.67 -3.64
N ASP A 382 21.02 -4.67 -4.18
CA ASP A 382 21.60 -5.73 -4.96
C ASP A 382 20.87 -5.83 -6.30
N PHE A 383 21.65 -6.01 -7.37
CA PHE A 383 21.12 -6.18 -8.71
C PHE A 383 21.63 -7.48 -9.30
N TYR A 384 20.74 -8.23 -9.91
CA TYR A 384 21.08 -9.42 -10.69
C TYR A 384 20.65 -9.19 -12.14
N GLN A 385 21.59 -9.16 -13.04
CA GLN A 385 21.29 -9.18 -14.47
C GLN A 385 21.00 -10.62 -14.90
N TYR A 386 19.83 -10.84 -15.47
CA TYR A 386 19.44 -12.19 -15.88
C TYR A 386 20.45 -12.79 -16.86
N GLY A 387 20.85 -14.02 -16.59
CA GLY A 387 21.89 -14.73 -17.35
C GLY A 387 23.33 -14.56 -16.83
N THR A 388 23.55 -13.76 -15.77
CA THR A 388 24.83 -13.73 -15.05
C THR A 388 24.89 -14.80 -13.95
N VAL A 389 26.04 -14.93 -13.28
CA VAL A 389 26.24 -15.99 -12.27
C VAL A 389 26.02 -15.55 -10.84
N ALA A 390 25.88 -14.24 -10.58
CA ALA A 390 25.77 -13.69 -9.22
C ALA A 390 25.05 -12.35 -9.17
N PHE A 391 24.51 -12.03 -8.00
CA PHE A 391 24.11 -10.66 -7.67
C PHE A 391 25.32 -9.75 -7.55
N ALA A 392 25.23 -8.58 -8.13
CA ALA A 392 26.19 -7.50 -7.96
C ALA A 392 25.71 -6.53 -6.85
N ILE A 393 26.67 -6.02 -6.08
CA ILE A 393 26.42 -4.93 -5.14
C ILE A 393 26.10 -3.68 -5.94
N GLY A 394 24.90 -3.13 -5.73
CA GLY A 394 24.49 -1.87 -6.31
C GLY A 394 24.90 -0.65 -5.48
N PRO A 395 24.69 0.56 -6.01
CA PRO A 395 24.90 1.78 -5.27
C PRO A 395 23.99 1.85 -4.03
N ILE A 396 24.53 2.41 -2.96
CA ILE A 396 23.84 2.51 -1.67
C ILE A 396 22.67 3.50 -1.78
N LEU A 397 21.48 3.08 -1.34
CA LEU A 397 20.34 3.99 -1.20
C LEU A 397 20.67 5.06 -0.14
N PRO A 398 20.34 6.35 -0.33
CA PRO A 398 20.68 7.42 0.61
C PRO A 398 20.12 7.21 2.03
N VAL A 399 19.08 6.39 2.19
CA VAL A 399 18.43 6.08 3.47
C VAL A 399 18.29 4.57 3.67
N SER A 400 18.28 4.13 4.91
CA SER A 400 17.90 2.75 5.25
C SER A 400 16.38 2.64 5.31
N VAL A 401 15.80 1.67 4.62
CA VAL A 401 14.36 1.47 4.54
C VAL A 401 13.98 0.00 4.68
N TYR A 402 12.79 -0.23 5.25
CA TYR A 402 12.20 -1.53 5.48
C TYR A 402 10.80 -1.59 4.83
N PHE A 403 10.50 -2.66 4.12
CA PHE A 403 9.27 -2.83 3.33
C PHE A 403 8.93 -1.65 2.41
N PRO A 404 9.87 -1.12 1.62
CA PRO A 404 9.55 -0.15 0.59
C PRO A 404 8.81 -0.81 -0.57
N GLY A 405 8.02 -0.01 -1.31
CA GLY A 405 7.55 -0.41 -2.64
C GLY A 405 8.64 -0.17 -3.68
N VAL A 406 8.85 -1.11 -4.59
CA VAL A 406 9.85 -0.98 -5.66
C VAL A 406 9.23 -1.38 -7.00
N GLN A 407 9.35 -0.52 -8.01
CA GLN A 407 8.86 -0.80 -9.35
C GLN A 407 9.58 -0.01 -10.42
N ALA A 408 9.69 -0.60 -11.61
CA ALA A 408 10.30 0.01 -12.79
C ALA A 408 9.26 0.77 -13.63
N SER A 409 9.70 1.89 -14.23
CA SER A 409 9.03 2.51 -15.37
C SER A 409 9.93 2.36 -16.60
N TYR A 410 9.42 1.72 -17.62
CA TYR A 410 10.16 1.54 -18.88
C TYR A 410 10.13 2.81 -19.75
N GLU A 411 9.10 3.62 -19.61
CA GLU A 411 8.97 4.91 -20.29
C GLU A 411 10.08 5.88 -19.92
N THR A 412 10.44 5.89 -18.63
CA THR A 412 11.51 6.77 -18.10
C THR A 412 12.84 6.06 -17.93
N ARG A 413 12.87 4.73 -18.14
CA ARG A 413 14.03 3.87 -17.88
C ARG A 413 14.59 4.02 -16.47
N LYS A 414 13.68 4.14 -15.48
CA LYS A 414 14.02 4.32 -14.08
C LYS A 414 13.40 3.21 -13.22
N LEU A 415 14.16 2.82 -12.20
CA LEU A 415 13.67 2.07 -11.06
C LEU A 415 13.34 3.05 -9.95
N PHE A 416 12.16 2.93 -9.39
CA PHE A 416 11.69 3.75 -8.29
C PHE A 416 11.58 2.96 -7.00
N VAL A 417 11.90 3.63 -5.89
CA VAL A 417 11.69 3.15 -4.52
C VAL A 417 10.74 4.11 -3.83
N PHE A 418 9.63 3.61 -3.37
CA PHE A 418 8.54 4.38 -2.77
C PHE A 418 8.42 4.07 -1.29
N GLY A 419 8.50 5.07 -0.44
CA GLY A 419 8.21 4.94 0.98
C GLY A 419 9.06 3.90 1.71
N GLY A 420 8.41 3.07 2.50
CA GLY A 420 9.04 2.16 3.45
C GLY A 420 9.06 2.73 4.85
N ALA A 421 9.60 1.99 5.81
CA ALA A 421 9.72 2.44 7.19
C ALA A 421 11.19 2.57 7.60
N SER A 422 11.45 3.50 8.54
CA SER A 422 12.71 3.60 9.27
C SER A 422 12.82 2.50 10.34
N ALA A 423 13.96 2.45 11.03
CA ALA A 423 14.20 1.52 12.14
C ALA A 423 13.17 1.60 13.29
N LEU A 424 12.42 2.68 13.40
CA LEU A 424 11.38 2.89 14.41
C LEU A 424 9.95 2.67 13.87
N ASN A 425 9.79 1.96 12.76
CA ASN A 425 8.51 1.79 12.05
C ASN A 425 7.83 3.10 11.63
N ILE A 426 8.60 4.17 11.49
CA ILE A 426 8.08 5.44 11.00
C ILE A 426 8.00 5.36 9.48
N PRO A 427 6.80 5.40 8.89
CA PRO A 427 6.65 5.39 7.45
C PRO A 427 7.16 6.69 6.82
N THR A 428 7.71 6.59 5.60
CA THR A 428 8.14 7.73 4.80
C THR A 428 7.32 7.88 3.53
N ASP A 429 7.24 9.09 3.01
CA ASP A 429 6.64 9.44 1.73
C ASP A 429 7.68 9.69 0.63
N SER A 430 8.96 9.55 0.94
CA SER A 430 10.06 9.81 0.01
C SER A 430 10.05 8.85 -1.17
N VAL A 431 10.48 9.37 -2.33
CA VAL A 431 10.66 8.59 -3.56
C VAL A 431 12.10 8.73 -4.01
N TYR A 432 12.74 7.62 -4.32
CA TYR A 432 14.08 7.57 -4.88
C TYR A 432 14.06 6.90 -6.23
N SER A 433 14.92 7.34 -7.15
CA SER A 433 15.04 6.71 -8.46
C SER A 433 16.49 6.49 -8.89
N ILE A 434 16.68 5.48 -9.76
CA ILE A 434 17.96 5.15 -10.38
C ILE A 434 17.73 4.74 -11.85
N GLY A 435 18.71 5.00 -12.72
CA GLY A 435 18.64 4.59 -14.12
C GLY A 435 18.74 3.06 -14.29
N LEU A 436 17.90 2.49 -15.16
CA LEU A 436 17.85 1.04 -15.41
C LEU A 436 18.84 0.51 -16.45
N GLN A 437 19.42 1.38 -17.29
CA GLN A 437 20.36 0.94 -18.33
C GLN A 437 21.60 0.24 -17.74
N ASN A 438 22.13 0.80 -16.66
CA ASN A 438 23.22 0.21 -15.88
C ASN A 438 23.04 0.63 -14.41
N PRO A 439 22.17 -0.04 -13.66
CA PRO A 439 21.85 0.36 -12.28
C PRO A 439 23.05 0.19 -11.33
N ILE A 440 24.02 -0.68 -11.67
CA ILE A 440 25.20 -0.91 -10.83
C ILE A 440 26.15 0.28 -10.89
N ALA A 441 26.27 0.95 -12.04
CA ALA A 441 27.14 2.12 -12.24
C ALA A 441 26.39 3.47 -12.08
N SER A 442 25.11 3.43 -11.81
CA SER A 442 24.28 4.63 -11.60
C SER A 442 24.30 5.07 -10.13
N VAL A 443 23.62 6.19 -9.82
CA VAL A 443 23.49 6.72 -8.46
C VAL A 443 22.02 6.93 -8.14
N TRP A 444 21.61 6.57 -6.92
CA TRP A 444 20.28 6.89 -6.42
C TRP A 444 20.11 8.39 -6.20
N SER A 445 19.02 8.92 -6.66
CA SER A 445 18.62 10.32 -6.44
C SER A 445 17.30 10.36 -5.67
N LEU A 446 17.19 11.30 -4.73
CA LEU A 446 15.91 11.66 -4.12
C LEU A 446 15.14 12.49 -5.14
N ASP A 447 13.93 12.05 -5.48
CA ASP A 447 13.06 12.80 -6.36
C ASP A 447 12.43 14.01 -5.63
N SER A 448 12.15 15.07 -6.37
CA SER A 448 11.56 16.30 -5.83
C SER A 448 10.09 16.13 -5.43
N PHE A 449 9.42 15.11 -5.95
CA PHE A 449 8.05 14.76 -5.63
C PHE A 449 8.00 13.66 -4.56
N LYS A 450 6.93 13.66 -3.79
CA LYS A 450 6.69 12.71 -2.71
C LYS A 450 5.41 11.94 -2.95
N MET A 451 5.28 10.77 -2.31
CA MET A 451 4.00 10.08 -2.27
C MET A 451 2.94 10.93 -1.58
N PRO A 452 1.67 10.82 -1.98
CA PRO A 452 0.57 11.50 -1.27
C PRO A 452 0.43 11.10 0.20
N ARG A 453 0.90 9.91 0.55
CA ARG A 453 0.82 9.33 1.89
C ARG A 453 2.10 8.58 2.23
N ALA A 454 2.65 8.83 3.41
CA ALA A 454 3.71 8.01 3.98
C ALA A 454 3.17 6.61 4.29
N ARG A 455 3.84 5.56 3.83
CA ARG A 455 3.44 4.16 4.06
C ARG A 455 4.59 3.17 3.90
N TYR A 456 4.46 2.01 4.55
CA TYR A 456 5.33 0.84 4.36
C TYR A 456 4.50 -0.44 4.21
N ALA A 457 5.13 -1.57 3.87
CA ALA A 457 4.44 -2.84 3.63
C ALA A 457 3.32 -2.75 2.57
N HIS A 458 3.50 -1.83 1.63
CA HIS A 458 2.68 -1.68 0.43
C HIS A 458 3.37 -2.34 -0.77
N LYS A 459 2.62 -2.51 -1.84
CA LYS A 459 3.17 -2.95 -3.13
C LYS A 459 3.01 -1.85 -4.17
N VAL A 460 3.95 -1.78 -5.09
CA VAL A 460 3.85 -0.92 -6.27
C VAL A 460 3.72 -1.80 -7.49
N ILE A 461 2.65 -1.60 -8.23
CA ILE A 461 2.29 -2.47 -9.37
C ILE A 461 2.31 -1.65 -10.63
N ARG A 462 2.98 -2.17 -11.65
CA ARG A 462 2.82 -1.76 -13.04
C ARG A 462 1.79 -2.68 -13.69
N ILE A 463 0.89 -2.12 -14.46
CA ILE A 463 -0.04 -2.89 -15.28
C ILE A 463 0.65 -3.12 -16.62
N ASP A 464 0.71 -4.38 -17.03
CA ASP A 464 1.20 -4.76 -18.34
C ASP A 464 0.15 -4.40 -19.42
N ARG A 465 0.62 -3.95 -20.56
CA ARG A 465 -0.23 -3.55 -21.68
C ARG A 465 -0.61 -4.74 -22.56
#